data_a4b8d3cb12020c8a66401e30cbfa3548
#
_entry.id   a4b8d3cb12020c8a66401e30cbfa3548
#
_cell.length_a   1.000
_cell.length_b   1.000
_cell.length_c   1.000
_cell.angle_alpha   90.00
_cell.angle_beta   90.00
_cell.angle_gamma   90.00
#
_symmetry.space_group_name_H-M   'P 1'
#
loop_
_entity.id
_entity.type
_entity.pdbx_description
1 polymer ?
#
loop_
_entity_poly.entity_id
_entity_poly.type
_entity_poly.pdbx_seq_one_letter_code
_entity_poly.pdbx_strand_id
1 'polypeptide(L)'
;MAIGDDGLLCGSIGGGLMEVNLVELAREILEGRGQEAKGETASENPDNSAFGVPHSALVEQVHRKNSPNTSGMICSGRQTVVFFKLNPQHLKIVREIVRAIKTHQSKTLQISDSRFQIAENEPDAPDFRFERAGESSFLFEEKLGFKNRLFIVGGGHCALALSELASKMDFHISLFDDRPFLNTLAKNKFVHEKRIIESYEQIGDFIPSGANVYVVVMTLGYKSDAAVIRRLFDKDFKYFGVLGSGAKMKILLKNLRGEGFSAEKLDRIHTPVGLPINSRTPEEIAVSIAAEIIAIKNIKD
;
A
#
# COMPACT_ATOMS: atom_id res chain seq x y z
N MET A 1 -1.61 -1.92 -14.37
CA MET A 1 -1.86 -3.18 -15.10
C MET A 1 -0.80 -3.35 -16.18
N ALA A 2 -0.36 -4.57 -16.43
CA ALA A 2 0.53 -4.91 -17.54
C ALA A 2 -0.17 -5.88 -18.49
N ILE A 3 0.07 -5.73 -19.80
CA ILE A 3 -0.50 -6.55 -20.87
C ILE A 3 0.65 -7.05 -21.72
N GLY A 4 0.78 -8.38 -21.86
CA GLY A 4 1.77 -9.01 -22.74
C GLY A 4 1.28 -9.16 -24.18
N ASP A 5 2.20 -9.30 -25.12
CA ASP A 5 1.92 -9.63 -26.52
C ASP A 5 1.32 -11.04 -26.70
N ASP A 6 1.52 -11.91 -25.72
CA ASP A 6 0.88 -13.22 -25.59
C ASP A 6 -0.56 -13.16 -25.03
N GLY A 7 -1.05 -11.95 -24.75
CA GLY A 7 -2.39 -11.70 -24.18
C GLY A 7 -2.50 -11.90 -22.67
N LEU A 8 -1.39 -12.22 -21.97
CA LEU A 8 -1.40 -12.33 -20.53
C LEU A 8 -1.63 -10.95 -19.87
N LEU A 9 -2.49 -10.94 -18.86
CA LEU A 9 -2.85 -9.76 -18.08
C LEU A 9 -2.31 -9.90 -16.65
N CYS A 10 -1.75 -8.82 -16.13
CA CYS A 10 -1.30 -8.74 -14.74
C CYS A 10 -1.77 -7.43 -14.10
N GLY A 11 -2.48 -7.53 -12.98
CA GLY A 11 -3.08 -6.39 -12.29
C GLY A 11 -4.45 -5.99 -12.85
N SER A 12 -5.04 -4.95 -12.29
CA SER A 12 -6.33 -4.38 -12.67
C SER A 12 -6.31 -2.86 -12.52
N ILE A 13 -7.16 -2.17 -13.26
CA ILE A 13 -7.33 -0.70 -13.20
C ILE A 13 -8.75 -0.30 -12.78
N GLY A 14 -9.51 -1.23 -12.18
CA GLY A 14 -10.83 -0.95 -11.62
C GLY A 14 -11.92 -1.91 -12.10
N GLY A 15 -11.64 -2.79 -13.06
CA GLY A 15 -12.58 -3.80 -13.56
C GLY A 15 -13.71 -3.25 -14.42
N GLY A 16 -14.63 -4.14 -14.77
CA GLY A 16 -15.81 -3.83 -15.57
C GLY A 16 -15.53 -3.52 -17.04
N LEU A 17 -16.55 -2.96 -17.72
CA LEU A 17 -16.49 -2.68 -19.17
C LEU A 17 -15.36 -1.69 -19.52
N MET A 18 -15.04 -0.77 -18.60
CA MET A 18 -13.96 0.19 -18.76
C MET A 18 -12.61 -0.51 -18.93
N GLU A 19 -12.31 -1.47 -18.07
CA GLU A 19 -11.05 -2.23 -18.14
C GLU A 19 -10.98 -3.05 -19.43
N VAL A 20 -12.08 -3.66 -19.85
CA VAL A 20 -12.15 -4.42 -21.12
C VAL A 20 -11.78 -3.52 -22.30
N ASN A 21 -12.38 -2.34 -22.42
CA ASN A 21 -12.11 -1.40 -23.52
C ASN A 21 -10.64 -0.90 -23.51
N LEU A 22 -10.07 -0.68 -22.33
CA LEU A 22 -8.66 -0.25 -22.20
C LEU A 22 -7.69 -1.40 -22.52
N VAL A 23 -8.05 -2.64 -22.21
CA VAL A 23 -7.26 -3.83 -22.61
C VAL A 23 -7.28 -4.01 -24.13
N GLU A 24 -8.42 -3.84 -24.77
CA GLU A 24 -8.52 -3.89 -26.24
C GLU A 24 -7.66 -2.81 -26.89
N LEU A 25 -7.76 -1.57 -26.43
CA LEU A 25 -6.93 -0.46 -26.90
C LEU A 25 -5.43 -0.74 -26.73
N ALA A 26 -5.03 -1.30 -25.57
CA ALA A 26 -3.64 -1.66 -25.32
C ALA A 26 -3.14 -2.75 -26.28
N ARG A 27 -3.98 -3.73 -26.62
CA ARG A 27 -3.66 -4.76 -27.62
C ARG A 27 -3.49 -4.15 -29.02
N GLU A 28 -4.36 -3.24 -29.42
CA GLU A 28 -4.22 -2.51 -30.70
C GLU A 28 -2.89 -1.75 -30.77
N ILE A 29 -2.48 -1.10 -29.66
CA ILE A 29 -1.19 -0.40 -29.54
C ILE A 29 -0.01 -1.39 -29.67
N LEU A 30 -0.09 -2.57 -29.02
CA LEU A 30 0.94 -3.61 -29.11
C LEU A 30 1.09 -4.14 -30.52
N GLU A 31 -0.01 -4.41 -31.21
CA GLU A 31 -0.06 -4.95 -32.57
C GLU A 31 0.26 -3.92 -33.66
N GLY A 32 0.46 -2.65 -33.29
CA GLY A 32 0.70 -1.56 -34.23
C GLY A 32 -0.51 -1.17 -35.08
N ARG A 33 -1.70 -1.61 -34.67
CA ARG A 33 -2.99 -1.34 -35.34
C ARG A 33 -3.73 -0.15 -34.76
N GLY A 34 -3.18 0.48 -33.72
CA GLY A 34 -3.80 1.65 -33.06
C GLY A 34 -3.89 2.79 -34.07
N GLN A 35 -5.10 3.07 -34.57
CA GLN A 35 -5.40 4.36 -35.18
C GLN A 35 -5.11 5.44 -34.15
N GLU A 36 -4.56 6.56 -34.61
CA GLU A 36 -4.43 7.79 -33.82
C GLU A 36 -5.69 7.93 -32.95
N ALA A 37 -5.51 7.85 -31.63
CA ALA A 37 -6.61 8.14 -30.73
C ALA A 37 -7.16 9.50 -31.17
N LYS A 38 -8.44 9.53 -31.59
CA LYS A 38 -9.10 10.77 -32.04
C LYS A 38 -9.19 11.75 -30.88
N GLY A 39 -8.11 12.43 -30.65
CA GLY A 39 -7.87 13.55 -29.79
C GLY A 39 -6.62 14.17 -30.34
N GLU A 40 -6.80 15.22 -31.10
CA GLU A 40 -5.84 15.99 -31.85
C GLU A 40 -4.48 16.14 -31.18
N THR A 41 -3.43 16.00 -32.02
CA THR A 41 -2.02 16.37 -31.85
C THR A 41 -1.05 15.27 -31.40
N ALA A 42 -0.57 14.52 -32.40
CA ALA A 42 0.74 13.89 -32.33
C ALA A 42 1.81 14.98 -32.50
N SER A 43 2.73 15.13 -31.55
CA SER A 43 3.90 15.99 -31.74
C SER A 43 4.87 15.30 -32.72
N GLU A 44 5.08 15.88 -33.86
CA GLU A 44 6.11 15.51 -34.82
C GLU A 44 7.49 15.78 -34.21
N ASN A 45 8.14 14.75 -33.69
CA ASN A 45 9.57 14.78 -33.41
C ASN A 45 10.24 13.83 -34.40
N PRO A 46 11.06 14.34 -35.37
CA PRO A 46 11.50 13.59 -36.56
C PRO A 46 12.53 12.47 -36.29
N ASP A 47 13.06 12.31 -35.08
CA ASP A 47 14.15 11.38 -34.80
C ASP A 47 13.74 9.94 -34.34
N ASN A 48 12.43 9.60 -34.33
CA ASN A 48 11.96 8.29 -33.87
C ASN A 48 10.99 7.57 -34.81
N SER A 49 11.04 7.86 -36.11
CA SER A 49 10.10 7.38 -37.12
C SER A 49 10.49 6.05 -37.77
N ALA A 50 10.74 4.98 -36.99
CA ALA A 50 10.76 3.64 -37.59
C ALA A 50 9.44 2.87 -37.49
N PHE A 51 8.55 3.26 -36.56
CA PHE A 51 7.20 2.69 -36.41
C PHE A 51 6.28 3.74 -35.79
N GLY A 52 5.34 4.23 -36.56
CA GLY A 52 4.44 5.36 -36.25
C GLY A 52 3.41 5.15 -35.12
N VAL A 53 3.78 4.53 -34.01
CA VAL A 53 2.95 4.40 -32.82
C VAL A 53 3.68 5.12 -31.65
N PRO A 54 3.05 6.11 -31.00
CA PRO A 54 3.68 6.81 -29.89
C PRO A 54 4.03 5.82 -28.77
N HIS A 55 5.19 6.02 -28.12
CA HIS A 55 5.63 5.18 -26.98
C HIS A 55 4.72 5.32 -25.77
N SER A 56 3.99 6.43 -25.65
CA SER A 56 3.03 6.69 -24.59
C SER A 56 1.76 7.34 -25.12
N ALA A 57 0.64 7.06 -24.48
CA ALA A 57 -0.65 7.69 -24.76
C ALA A 57 -1.40 8.01 -23.47
N LEU A 58 -2.08 9.15 -23.45
CA LEU A 58 -3.04 9.52 -22.42
C LEU A 58 -4.45 9.31 -22.92
N VAL A 59 -5.24 8.52 -22.19
CA VAL A 59 -6.65 8.29 -22.51
C VAL A 59 -7.51 8.77 -21.36
N GLU A 60 -8.38 9.73 -21.63
CA GLU A 60 -9.39 10.17 -20.67
C GLU A 60 -10.68 9.38 -20.90
N GLN A 61 -11.19 8.79 -19.84
CA GLN A 61 -12.51 8.18 -19.81
C GLN A 61 -13.43 8.98 -18.89
N VAL A 62 -14.64 9.28 -19.39
CA VAL A 62 -15.65 10.01 -18.65
C VAL A 62 -16.82 9.08 -18.33
N HIS A 63 -17.12 8.94 -17.05
CA HIS A 63 -18.27 8.16 -16.57
C HIS A 63 -19.57 8.99 -16.65
N ARG A 64 -20.05 9.27 -17.86
CA ARG A 64 -21.35 9.94 -18.08
C ARG A 64 -22.12 9.24 -19.17
N LYS A 65 -23.42 9.05 -19.00
CA LYS A 65 -24.33 8.62 -20.04
C LYS A 65 -24.26 9.61 -21.20
N ASN A 66 -24.04 9.15 -22.43
CA ASN A 66 -23.99 9.94 -23.67
C ASN A 66 -22.73 10.84 -23.87
N SER A 67 -21.59 10.50 -23.28
CA SER A 67 -20.31 11.11 -23.65
C SER A 67 -19.65 10.34 -24.80
N PRO A 68 -18.92 11.00 -25.74
CA PRO A 68 -18.20 10.31 -26.82
C PRO A 68 -17.18 9.28 -26.33
N ASN A 69 -16.62 9.49 -25.13
CA ASN A 69 -15.65 8.62 -24.45
C ASN A 69 -16.27 7.96 -23.21
N THR A 70 -17.52 7.50 -23.31
CA THR A 70 -18.20 6.89 -22.18
C THR A 70 -17.61 5.53 -21.84
N SER A 71 -17.32 5.29 -20.57
CA SER A 71 -16.91 3.99 -20.05
C SER A 71 -18.04 2.98 -19.95
N GLY A 72 -19.29 3.36 -20.28
CA GLY A 72 -20.47 2.55 -20.07
C GLY A 72 -20.91 2.41 -18.60
N MET A 73 -20.21 3.03 -17.66
CA MET A 73 -20.56 2.99 -16.24
C MET A 73 -21.48 4.13 -15.84
N ILE A 74 -22.37 3.87 -14.87
CA ILE A 74 -23.35 4.83 -14.36
C ILE A 74 -22.73 5.80 -13.31
N CYS A 75 -21.52 5.46 -12.81
CA CYS A 75 -20.81 6.28 -11.84
C CYS A 75 -20.35 7.60 -12.48
N SER A 76 -20.60 8.72 -11.80
CA SER A 76 -20.06 10.02 -12.23
C SER A 76 -18.58 10.11 -11.87
N GLY A 77 -17.73 10.42 -12.84
CA GLY A 77 -16.30 10.58 -12.62
C GLY A 77 -15.51 10.76 -13.92
N ARG A 78 -14.24 11.07 -13.77
CA ARG A 78 -13.26 11.13 -14.86
C ARG A 78 -12.03 10.35 -14.43
N GLN A 79 -11.46 9.55 -15.33
CA GLN A 79 -10.23 8.83 -15.13
C GLN A 79 -9.28 9.08 -16.30
N THR A 80 -8.03 9.39 -15.97
CA THR A 80 -6.94 9.47 -16.94
C THR A 80 -6.11 8.21 -16.84
N VAL A 81 -5.89 7.56 -17.96
CA VAL A 81 -5.06 6.34 -18.05
C VAL A 81 -3.84 6.63 -18.90
N VAL A 82 -2.69 6.28 -18.36
CA VAL A 82 -1.40 6.37 -19.05
C VAL A 82 -1.10 4.99 -19.67
N PHE A 83 -0.93 4.96 -20.98
CA PHE A 83 -0.36 3.81 -21.69
C PHE A 83 1.12 4.08 -21.96
N PHE A 84 1.95 3.08 -21.70
CA PHE A 84 3.36 3.12 -22.02
C PHE A 84 3.78 1.79 -22.63
N LYS A 85 4.24 1.82 -23.90
CA LYS A 85 4.72 0.63 -24.60
C LYS A 85 6.16 0.35 -24.23
N LEU A 86 6.37 -0.76 -23.52
CA LEU A 86 7.71 -1.25 -23.20
C LEU A 86 8.35 -1.90 -24.43
N ASN A 87 9.64 -1.69 -24.58
CA ASN A 87 10.48 -2.31 -25.60
C ASN A 87 11.74 -2.94 -24.97
N PRO A 88 12.57 -3.70 -25.70
CA PRO A 88 13.76 -4.35 -25.14
C PRO A 88 14.74 -3.40 -24.43
N GLN A 89 14.79 -2.12 -24.80
CA GLN A 89 15.66 -1.12 -24.14
C GLN A 89 15.26 -0.88 -22.67
N HIS A 90 13.99 -1.05 -22.33
CA HIS A 90 13.46 -0.87 -20.97
C HIS A 90 13.74 -2.09 -20.06
N LEU A 91 14.27 -3.20 -20.58
CA LEU A 91 14.46 -4.44 -19.82
C LEU A 91 15.31 -4.25 -18.56
N LYS A 92 16.34 -3.39 -18.62
CA LYS A 92 17.17 -3.08 -17.46
C LYS A 92 16.35 -2.43 -16.35
N ILE A 93 15.54 -1.45 -16.69
CA ILE A 93 14.68 -0.72 -15.74
C ILE A 93 13.62 -1.66 -15.15
N VAL A 94 12.98 -2.49 -15.98
CA VAL A 94 12.00 -3.49 -15.51
C VAL A 94 12.64 -4.46 -14.51
N ARG A 95 13.86 -4.92 -14.77
CA ARG A 95 14.60 -5.77 -13.81
C ARG A 95 14.91 -5.05 -12.50
N GLU A 96 15.24 -3.77 -12.56
CA GLU A 96 15.44 -2.94 -11.35
C GLU A 96 14.15 -2.77 -10.56
N ILE A 97 13.01 -2.53 -11.23
CA ILE A 97 11.68 -2.49 -10.61
C ILE A 97 11.39 -3.80 -9.88
N VAL A 98 11.53 -4.93 -10.58
CA VAL A 98 11.28 -6.25 -9.99
C VAL A 98 12.23 -6.52 -8.81
N ARG A 99 13.49 -6.12 -8.92
CA ARG A 99 14.46 -6.23 -7.82
C ARG A 99 14.04 -5.38 -6.63
N ALA A 100 13.70 -4.10 -6.84
CA ALA A 100 13.27 -3.19 -5.78
C ALA A 100 12.06 -3.75 -5.03
N ILE A 101 11.05 -4.24 -5.75
CA ILE A 101 9.87 -4.86 -5.16
C ILE A 101 10.25 -6.11 -4.34
N LYS A 102 11.08 -7.01 -4.89
CA LYS A 102 11.50 -8.25 -4.21
C LYS A 102 12.39 -8.02 -3.00
N THR A 103 13.21 -6.98 -3.02
CA THR A 103 14.12 -6.63 -1.91
C THR A 103 13.55 -5.57 -0.97
N HIS A 104 12.29 -5.20 -1.14
CA HIS A 104 11.59 -4.19 -0.35
C HIS A 104 12.28 -2.82 -0.34
N GLN A 105 13.05 -2.52 -1.40
CA GLN A 105 13.66 -1.22 -1.58
C GLN A 105 12.61 -0.22 -2.08
N SER A 106 12.52 0.91 -1.42
CA SER A 106 11.64 1.99 -1.84
C SER A 106 12.28 2.75 -3.00
N LYS A 107 11.63 2.77 -4.15
CA LYS A 107 12.02 3.46 -5.38
C LYS A 107 10.80 4.18 -5.96
N THR A 108 11.02 5.16 -6.80
CA THR A 108 9.96 5.85 -7.54
C THR A 108 10.02 5.48 -9.01
N LEU A 109 8.92 4.93 -9.54
CA LEU A 109 8.71 4.77 -10.97
C LEU A 109 8.29 6.13 -11.53
N GLN A 110 8.96 6.58 -12.60
CA GLN A 110 8.64 7.79 -13.31
C GLN A 110 8.36 7.47 -14.78
N ILE A 111 7.20 7.91 -15.26
CA ILE A 111 6.78 7.77 -16.66
C ILE A 111 6.43 9.17 -17.19
N SER A 112 7.00 9.54 -18.33
CA SER A 112 6.61 10.74 -19.05
C SER A 112 6.37 10.39 -20.52
N ASP A 113 6.02 11.38 -21.32
CA ASP A 113 5.83 11.27 -22.78
C ASP A 113 6.96 10.52 -23.50
N SER A 114 8.20 10.65 -23.03
CA SER A 114 9.39 10.05 -23.67
C SER A 114 10.28 9.22 -22.73
N ARG A 115 9.97 9.13 -21.43
CA ARG A 115 10.84 8.51 -20.43
C ARG A 115 10.13 7.46 -19.59
N PHE A 116 10.81 6.35 -19.41
CA PHE A 116 10.46 5.32 -18.45
C PHE A 116 11.69 5.03 -17.61
N GLN A 117 11.66 5.40 -16.35
CA GLN A 117 12.81 5.29 -15.46
C GLN A 117 12.43 4.99 -14.01
N ILE A 118 13.42 4.59 -13.25
CA ILE A 118 13.32 4.37 -11.80
C ILE A 118 14.30 5.32 -11.11
N ALA A 119 13.85 5.97 -10.05
CA ALA A 119 14.64 6.91 -9.25
C ALA A 119 14.73 6.46 -7.79
N GLU A 120 15.70 7.01 -7.06
CA GLU A 120 15.72 6.91 -5.61
C GLU A 120 14.51 7.64 -5.03
N ASN A 121 14.01 7.10 -3.92
CA ASN A 121 12.86 7.69 -3.26
C ASN A 121 13.28 8.91 -2.44
N GLU A 122 12.63 10.03 -2.64
CA GLU A 122 12.76 11.17 -1.75
C GLU A 122 11.94 10.93 -0.47
N PRO A 123 12.45 11.29 0.72
CA PRO A 123 11.78 11.02 1.99
C PRO A 123 10.34 11.52 2.07
N ASP A 124 10.09 12.71 1.52
CA ASP A 124 8.79 13.40 1.57
C ASP A 124 8.02 13.32 0.25
N ALA A 125 8.49 12.48 -0.70
CA ALA A 125 7.77 12.32 -1.97
C ALA A 125 6.38 11.71 -1.73
N PRO A 126 5.34 12.20 -2.41
CA PRO A 126 4.02 11.61 -2.34
C PRO A 126 4.04 10.18 -2.91
N ASP A 127 3.12 9.34 -2.44
CA ASP A 127 2.99 7.98 -2.94
C ASP A 127 2.63 7.92 -4.42
N PHE A 128 2.00 8.98 -4.92
CA PHE A 128 1.56 9.13 -6.30
C PHE A 128 1.55 10.61 -6.68
N ARG A 129 2.04 10.92 -7.89
CA ARG A 129 1.98 12.26 -8.49
C ARG A 129 1.64 12.13 -9.97
N PHE A 130 0.69 12.93 -10.43
CA PHE A 130 0.40 13.09 -11.85
C PHE A 130 0.29 14.56 -12.18
N GLU A 131 1.12 15.00 -13.12
CA GLU A 131 1.12 16.36 -13.64
C GLU A 131 0.96 16.33 -15.15
N ARG A 132 0.17 17.26 -15.68
CA ARG A 132 -0.02 17.45 -17.10
C ARG A 132 0.45 18.86 -17.46
N ALA A 133 1.45 18.95 -18.32
CA ALA A 133 2.07 20.21 -18.73
C ALA A 133 1.66 20.62 -20.15
N GLY A 134 0.47 20.21 -20.61
CA GLY A 134 -0.05 20.44 -21.96
C GLY A 134 -0.92 19.28 -22.44
N GLU A 135 -1.20 19.21 -23.74
CA GLU A 135 -2.06 18.17 -24.29
C GLU A 135 -1.37 16.80 -24.33
N SER A 136 -0.08 16.74 -24.63
CA SER A 136 0.70 15.50 -24.76
C SER A 136 1.81 15.33 -23.73
N SER A 137 2.20 16.38 -23.00
CA SER A 137 3.26 16.29 -22.00
C SER A 137 2.72 16.02 -20.62
N PHE A 138 3.23 14.98 -19.96
CA PHE A 138 2.84 14.57 -18.63
C PHE A 138 4.00 14.00 -17.83
N LEU A 139 3.86 14.00 -16.52
CA LEU A 139 4.70 13.27 -15.57
C LEU A 139 3.80 12.43 -14.67
N PHE A 140 4.04 11.13 -14.66
CA PHE A 140 3.46 10.18 -13.74
C PHE A 140 4.57 9.64 -12.84
N GLU A 141 4.37 9.73 -11.54
CA GLU A 141 5.27 9.17 -10.53
C GLU A 141 4.49 8.27 -9.58
N GLU A 142 5.05 7.12 -9.28
CA GLU A 142 4.49 6.18 -8.31
C GLU A 142 5.60 5.56 -7.48
N LYS A 143 5.43 5.61 -6.16
CA LYS A 143 6.32 4.96 -5.21
C LYS A 143 6.16 3.45 -5.29
N LEU A 144 7.24 2.74 -5.57
CA LEU A 144 7.29 1.29 -5.63
C LEU A 144 7.61 0.70 -4.24
N GLY A 145 7.15 -0.52 -4.02
CA GLY A 145 7.34 -1.22 -2.75
C GLY A 145 6.22 -0.92 -1.75
N PHE A 146 6.43 -1.34 -0.51
CA PHE A 146 5.42 -1.13 0.53
C PHE A 146 5.37 0.32 0.98
N LYS A 147 4.19 0.91 0.90
CA LYS A 147 3.94 2.30 1.34
C LYS A 147 3.78 2.37 2.86
N ASN A 148 3.31 1.30 3.48
CA ASN A 148 3.00 1.24 4.90
C ASN A 148 3.76 0.12 5.61
N ARG A 149 4.08 0.32 6.89
CA ARG A 149 4.79 -0.62 7.75
C ARG A 149 3.90 -1.02 8.91
N LEU A 150 3.55 -2.30 9.00
CA LEU A 150 2.79 -2.86 10.11
C LEU A 150 3.71 -3.62 11.05
N PHE A 151 3.79 -3.16 12.27
CA PHE A 151 4.53 -3.80 13.34
C PHE A 151 3.55 -4.51 14.27
N ILE A 152 3.65 -5.83 14.34
CA ILE A 152 2.83 -6.68 15.22
C ILE A 152 3.70 -7.13 16.38
N VAL A 153 3.29 -6.79 17.59
CA VAL A 153 3.99 -7.16 18.83
C VAL A 153 3.17 -8.19 19.57
N GLY A 154 3.68 -9.44 19.58
CA GLY A 154 3.01 -10.63 20.05
C GLY A 154 2.58 -11.56 18.90
N GLY A 155 3.09 -12.80 18.89
CA GLY A 155 2.98 -13.78 17.79
C GLY A 155 1.87 -14.84 17.97
N GLY A 156 0.80 -14.54 18.72
CA GLY A 156 -0.30 -15.46 18.96
C GLY A 156 -1.21 -15.72 17.74
N HIS A 157 -2.36 -16.36 17.97
CA HIS A 157 -3.31 -16.71 16.91
C HIS A 157 -3.89 -15.47 16.20
N CYS A 158 -4.22 -14.42 16.95
CA CYS A 158 -4.70 -13.17 16.36
C CYS A 158 -3.63 -12.52 15.47
N ALA A 159 -2.34 -12.63 15.85
CA ALA A 159 -1.24 -12.11 15.04
C ALA A 159 -1.08 -12.90 13.74
N LEU A 160 -1.22 -14.22 13.78
CA LEU A 160 -1.20 -15.07 12.59
C LEU A 160 -2.32 -14.66 11.61
N ALA A 161 -3.54 -14.57 12.10
CA ALA A 161 -4.71 -14.20 11.30
C ALA A 161 -4.59 -12.76 10.74
N LEU A 162 -4.12 -11.80 11.55
CA LEU A 162 -3.90 -10.42 11.10
C LEU A 162 -2.78 -10.35 10.06
N SER A 163 -1.70 -11.12 10.24
CA SER A 163 -0.60 -11.17 9.26
C SER A 163 -1.07 -11.70 7.91
N GLU A 164 -1.89 -12.76 7.90
CA GLU A 164 -2.45 -13.30 6.67
C GLU A 164 -3.33 -12.28 5.95
N LEU A 165 -4.21 -11.62 6.65
CA LEU A 165 -5.09 -10.61 6.08
C LEU A 165 -4.32 -9.39 5.57
N ALA A 166 -3.37 -8.88 6.37
CA ALA A 166 -2.56 -7.72 6.04
C ALA A 166 -1.57 -7.98 4.90
N SER A 167 -1.13 -9.22 4.68
CA SER A 167 -0.24 -9.59 3.57
C SER A 167 -0.88 -9.40 2.19
N LYS A 168 -2.21 -9.32 2.13
CA LYS A 168 -2.99 -9.04 0.91
C LYS A 168 -3.22 -7.52 0.71
N MET A 169 -2.75 -6.72 1.63
CA MET A 169 -2.81 -5.26 1.60
C MET A 169 -1.38 -4.70 1.46
N ASP A 170 -1.26 -3.41 1.20
CA ASP A 170 0.03 -2.76 0.98
C ASP A 170 0.77 -2.47 2.31
N PHE A 171 1.20 -3.55 3.00
CA PHE A 171 1.95 -3.46 4.25
C PHE A 171 3.23 -4.30 4.23
N HIS A 172 4.36 -3.69 4.60
CA HIS A 172 5.51 -4.44 5.08
C HIS A 172 5.25 -4.85 6.53
N ILE A 173 5.22 -6.16 6.80
CA ILE A 173 4.83 -6.70 8.10
C ILE A 173 6.05 -7.20 8.85
N SER A 174 6.32 -6.63 10.04
CA SER A 174 7.35 -7.09 10.98
C SER A 174 6.68 -7.60 12.25
N LEU A 175 7.04 -8.81 12.68
CA LEU A 175 6.46 -9.48 13.85
C LEU A 175 7.52 -9.68 14.92
N PHE A 176 7.18 -9.31 16.16
CA PHE A 176 8.02 -9.45 17.35
C PHE A 176 7.36 -10.30 18.42
N ASP A 177 8.11 -11.20 19.02
CA ASP A 177 7.67 -11.98 20.19
C ASP A 177 8.87 -12.35 21.06
N ASP A 178 8.66 -12.53 22.35
CA ASP A 178 9.70 -12.94 23.31
C ASP A 178 9.77 -14.48 23.48
N ARG A 179 8.92 -15.23 22.79
CA ARG A 179 8.80 -16.69 22.88
C ARG A 179 9.27 -17.37 21.59
N PRO A 180 10.43 -18.02 21.58
CA PRO A 180 11.00 -18.56 20.34
C PRO A 180 10.25 -19.79 19.79
N PHE A 181 9.49 -20.52 20.61
CA PHE A 181 8.90 -21.80 20.25
C PHE A 181 7.37 -21.76 20.08
N LEU A 182 6.83 -20.66 19.56
CA LEU A 182 5.41 -20.60 19.25
C LEU A 182 5.07 -21.29 17.93
N ASN A 183 4.11 -22.22 17.95
CA ASN A 183 3.60 -22.86 16.75
C ASN A 183 3.03 -21.85 15.73
N THR A 184 2.42 -20.78 16.22
CA THR A 184 1.89 -19.70 15.40
C THR A 184 2.99 -18.94 14.68
N LEU A 185 4.16 -18.74 15.29
CA LEU A 185 5.31 -18.11 14.62
C LEU A 185 5.87 -19.00 13.50
N ALA A 186 5.96 -20.32 13.75
CA ALA A 186 6.42 -21.26 12.72
C ALA A 186 5.47 -21.31 11.52
N LYS A 187 4.15 -21.28 11.76
CA LYS A 187 3.11 -21.29 10.74
C LYS A 187 2.97 -19.96 10.01
N ASN A 188 3.36 -18.84 10.59
CA ASN A 188 3.18 -17.52 10.02
C ASN A 188 4.17 -17.28 8.87
N LYS A 189 3.75 -17.53 7.64
CA LYS A 189 4.51 -17.30 6.40
C LYS A 189 4.18 -15.96 5.74
N PHE A 190 3.31 -15.17 6.36
CA PHE A 190 2.73 -13.96 5.79
C PHE A 190 3.50 -12.68 6.17
N VAL A 191 4.43 -12.78 7.12
CA VAL A 191 5.25 -11.65 7.55
C VAL A 191 6.56 -11.59 6.77
N HIS A 192 7.06 -10.38 6.56
CA HIS A 192 8.32 -10.12 5.87
C HIS A 192 9.50 -10.30 6.80
N GLU A 193 9.31 -9.94 8.08
CA GLU A 193 10.31 -10.10 9.13
C GLU A 193 9.72 -10.74 10.38
N LYS A 194 10.44 -11.69 10.97
CA LYS A 194 10.17 -12.25 12.30
C LYS A 194 11.38 -12.02 13.18
N ARG A 195 11.15 -11.47 14.34
CA ARG A 195 12.21 -11.26 15.32
C ARG A 195 11.80 -11.76 16.68
N ILE A 196 12.59 -12.67 17.23
CA ILE A 196 12.53 -13.03 18.62
C ILE A 196 13.37 -12.04 19.40
N ILE A 197 12.76 -11.38 20.36
CA ILE A 197 13.40 -10.38 21.23
C ILE A 197 13.57 -10.97 22.63
N GLU A 198 14.60 -10.55 23.36
CA GLU A 198 14.82 -11.01 24.72
C GLU A 198 13.80 -10.42 25.71
N SER A 199 13.35 -9.20 25.43
CA SER A 199 12.37 -8.50 26.25
C SER A 199 11.65 -7.43 25.43
N TYR A 200 10.37 -7.22 25.74
CA TYR A 200 9.58 -6.12 25.17
C TYR A 200 10.11 -4.72 25.57
N GLU A 201 11.00 -4.65 26.56
CA GLU A 201 11.70 -3.40 26.91
C GLU A 201 12.61 -2.88 25.78
N GLN A 202 13.01 -3.75 24.84
CA GLN A 202 13.84 -3.39 23.68
C GLN A 202 13.02 -2.94 22.45
N ILE A 203 11.70 -3.06 22.53
CA ILE A 203 10.84 -2.89 21.31
C ILE A 203 10.99 -1.49 20.69
N GLY A 204 11.33 -0.49 21.48
CA GLY A 204 11.58 0.87 21.03
C GLY A 204 12.73 1.00 20.04
N ASP A 205 13.72 0.10 20.09
CA ASP A 205 14.89 0.13 19.20
C ASP A 205 14.53 -0.36 17.78
N PHE A 206 13.45 -1.12 17.65
CA PHE A 206 13.06 -1.77 16.40
C PHE A 206 11.92 -1.07 15.67
N ILE A 207 11.08 -0.31 16.36
CA ILE A 207 9.92 0.35 15.79
C ILE A 207 10.19 1.86 15.70
N PRO A 208 10.41 2.44 14.51
CA PRO A 208 10.61 3.87 14.33
C PRO A 208 9.30 4.65 14.42
N SER A 209 9.36 5.95 14.64
CA SER A 209 8.25 6.86 14.38
C SER A 209 7.99 7.00 12.87
N GLY A 210 6.77 7.33 12.47
CA GLY A 210 6.45 7.65 11.09
C GLY A 210 4.96 7.73 10.78
N ALA A 211 4.60 8.61 9.86
CA ALA A 211 3.22 8.77 9.38
C ALA A 211 2.71 7.55 8.57
N ASN A 212 3.59 6.61 8.23
CA ASN A 212 3.26 5.36 7.56
C ASN A 212 3.50 4.13 8.45
N VAL A 213 3.68 4.34 9.76
CA VAL A 213 3.92 3.29 10.74
C VAL A 213 2.64 2.96 11.49
N TYR A 214 2.30 1.68 11.50
CA TYR A 214 1.14 1.10 12.17
C TYR A 214 1.63 0.07 13.17
N VAL A 215 1.18 0.16 14.41
CA VAL A 215 1.58 -0.75 15.49
C VAL A 215 0.35 -1.42 16.07
N VAL A 216 0.41 -2.75 16.21
CA VAL A 216 -0.62 -3.53 16.88
C VAL A 216 0.02 -4.40 17.96
N VAL A 217 -0.34 -4.14 19.21
CA VAL A 217 0.13 -4.87 20.39
C VAL A 217 -0.89 -5.92 20.77
N MET A 218 -0.46 -7.18 20.78
CA MET A 218 -1.29 -8.34 21.13
C MET A 218 -0.47 -9.40 21.86
N THR A 219 0.26 -8.94 22.89
CA THR A 219 1.09 -9.83 23.70
C THR A 219 0.26 -10.72 24.63
N LEU A 220 0.92 -11.63 25.33
CA LEU A 220 0.22 -12.59 26.19
C LEU A 220 -0.48 -11.94 27.39
N GLY A 221 0.00 -10.78 27.86
CA GLY A 221 -0.51 -10.26 29.11
C GLY A 221 -0.30 -8.79 29.39
N TYR A 222 -0.97 -8.35 30.44
CA TYR A 222 -0.98 -6.97 30.93
C TYR A 222 0.42 -6.35 31.08
N LYS A 223 1.36 -7.10 31.71
CA LYS A 223 2.72 -6.59 31.99
C LYS A 223 3.49 -6.34 30.70
N SER A 224 3.39 -7.24 29.74
CA SER A 224 4.04 -7.12 28.43
C SER A 224 3.43 -5.99 27.61
N ASP A 225 2.08 -5.87 27.58
CA ASP A 225 1.41 -4.77 26.90
C ASP A 225 1.84 -3.41 27.47
N ALA A 226 1.93 -3.31 28.82
CA ALA A 226 2.38 -2.10 29.51
C ALA A 226 3.84 -1.74 29.16
N ALA A 227 4.74 -2.74 29.11
CA ALA A 227 6.13 -2.54 28.74
C ALA A 227 6.24 -1.98 27.31
N VAL A 228 5.51 -2.57 26.36
CA VAL A 228 5.47 -2.09 24.98
C VAL A 228 4.96 -0.65 24.89
N ILE A 229 3.84 -0.34 25.56
CA ILE A 229 3.29 1.02 25.55
C ILE A 229 4.28 2.02 26.09
N ARG A 230 4.93 1.75 27.25
CA ARG A 230 5.94 2.67 27.83
C ARG A 230 7.08 2.96 26.86
N ARG A 231 7.57 1.94 26.16
CA ARG A 231 8.71 2.08 25.23
C ARG A 231 8.36 2.77 23.93
N LEU A 232 7.10 2.75 23.54
CA LEU A 232 6.62 3.36 22.31
C LEU A 232 5.90 4.70 22.54
N PHE A 233 5.72 5.11 23.80
CA PHE A 233 4.88 6.24 24.18
C PHE A 233 5.25 7.59 23.54
N ASP A 234 6.56 7.84 23.40
CA ASP A 234 7.07 9.09 22.85
C ASP A 234 7.27 9.06 21.33
N LYS A 235 6.81 8.00 20.71
CA LYS A 235 6.86 7.84 19.25
C LYS A 235 5.54 8.19 18.60
N ASP A 236 5.61 8.74 17.40
CA ASP A 236 4.44 9.08 16.61
C ASP A 236 4.18 8.01 15.55
N PHE A 237 2.94 7.56 15.50
CA PHE A 237 2.48 6.54 14.56
C PHE A 237 1.20 6.99 13.85
N LYS A 238 0.97 6.49 12.62
CA LYS A 238 -0.33 6.64 11.96
C LYS A 238 -1.42 5.88 12.72
N TYR A 239 -1.03 4.74 13.33
CA TYR A 239 -1.94 3.90 14.10
C TYR A 239 -1.21 3.19 15.24
N PHE A 240 -1.79 3.23 16.43
CA PHE A 240 -1.30 2.46 17.58
C PHE A 240 -2.47 1.79 18.29
N GLY A 241 -2.60 0.46 18.13
CA GLY A 241 -3.68 -0.34 18.69
C GLY A 241 -3.19 -1.37 19.71
N VAL A 242 -4.00 -1.62 20.74
CA VAL A 242 -3.68 -2.60 21.80
C VAL A 242 -4.85 -3.55 22.01
N LEU A 243 -4.58 -4.86 21.89
CA LEU A 243 -5.58 -5.93 22.05
C LEU A 243 -5.86 -6.20 23.53
N GLY A 244 -7.13 -6.24 23.88
CA GLY A 244 -7.58 -6.64 25.21
C GLY A 244 -9.05 -6.35 25.43
N SER A 245 -9.61 -6.89 26.52
CA SER A 245 -10.97 -6.55 26.90
C SER A 245 -11.06 -5.10 27.40
N GLY A 246 -12.21 -4.45 27.22
CA GLY A 246 -12.42 -3.08 27.69
C GLY A 246 -12.11 -2.89 29.18
N ALA A 247 -12.43 -3.85 30.02
CA ALA A 247 -12.12 -3.81 31.45
C ALA A 247 -10.60 -3.84 31.71
N LYS A 248 -9.88 -4.74 31.04
CA LYS A 248 -8.40 -4.85 31.13
C LYS A 248 -7.75 -3.54 30.68
N MET A 249 -8.21 -2.96 29.57
CA MET A 249 -7.64 -1.75 29.00
C MET A 249 -7.89 -0.52 29.86
N LYS A 250 -9.07 -0.38 30.46
CA LYS A 250 -9.34 0.69 31.44
C LYS A 250 -8.36 0.69 32.61
N ILE A 251 -8.05 -0.50 33.16
CA ILE A 251 -7.11 -0.64 34.27
C ILE A 251 -5.69 -0.29 33.80
N LEU A 252 -5.28 -0.78 32.62
CA LEU A 252 -3.96 -0.52 32.03
C LEU A 252 -3.73 0.99 31.83
N LEU A 253 -4.65 1.67 31.17
CA LEU A 253 -4.53 3.12 30.93
C LEU A 253 -4.59 3.93 32.22
N LYS A 254 -5.43 3.52 33.21
CA LYS A 254 -5.48 4.16 34.52
C LYS A 254 -4.12 4.09 35.22
N ASN A 255 -3.46 2.93 35.20
CA ASN A 255 -2.16 2.76 35.85
C ASN A 255 -1.07 3.57 35.16
N LEU A 256 -1.04 3.61 33.82
CA LEU A 256 -0.10 4.41 33.07
C LEU A 256 -0.29 5.93 33.33
N ARG A 257 -1.54 6.39 33.46
CA ARG A 257 -1.82 7.78 33.90
C ARG A 257 -1.28 8.03 35.29
N GLY A 258 -1.42 7.07 36.22
CA GLY A 258 -0.86 7.15 37.58
C GLY A 258 0.68 7.17 37.61
N GLU A 259 1.33 6.62 36.60
CA GLU A 259 2.78 6.68 36.40
C GLU A 259 3.25 8.01 35.76
N GLY A 260 2.34 8.93 35.43
CA GLY A 260 2.65 10.24 34.87
C GLY A 260 2.60 10.32 33.33
N PHE A 261 2.14 9.28 32.64
CA PHE A 261 1.96 9.34 31.20
C PHE A 261 0.80 10.27 30.81
N SER A 262 1.01 11.11 29.78
CA SER A 262 0.02 12.09 29.33
C SER A 262 -1.29 11.40 28.92
N ALA A 263 -2.40 11.89 29.49
CA ALA A 263 -3.74 11.39 29.14
C ALA A 263 -4.04 11.59 27.65
N GLU A 264 -3.68 12.76 27.10
CA GLU A 264 -3.89 13.07 25.69
C GLU A 264 -3.22 12.05 24.74
N LYS A 265 -1.98 11.69 25.01
CA LYS A 265 -1.27 10.67 24.22
C LYS A 265 -1.86 9.27 24.43
N LEU A 266 -2.24 8.91 25.67
CA LEU A 266 -2.86 7.63 25.96
C LEU A 266 -4.23 7.47 25.30
N ASP A 267 -4.98 8.55 25.16
CA ASP A 267 -6.30 8.55 24.52
C ASP A 267 -6.23 8.41 22.99
N ARG A 268 -5.04 8.56 22.39
CA ARG A 268 -4.78 8.26 20.97
C ARG A 268 -4.55 6.77 20.72
N ILE A 269 -4.35 5.97 21.76
CA ILE A 269 -4.17 4.52 21.62
C ILE A 269 -5.53 3.87 21.37
N HIS A 270 -5.68 3.18 20.25
CA HIS A 270 -6.87 2.42 19.92
C HIS A 270 -6.99 1.19 20.81
N THR A 271 -7.87 1.23 21.79
CA THR A 271 -8.01 0.13 22.74
C THR A 271 -9.41 0.10 23.38
N PRO A 272 -10.08 -1.05 23.37
CA PRO A 272 -9.75 -2.30 22.65
C PRO A 272 -9.53 -2.07 21.17
N VAL A 273 -8.49 -2.68 20.60
CA VAL A 273 -8.16 -2.56 19.17
C VAL A 273 -9.26 -3.15 18.29
N GLY A 274 -9.52 -2.49 17.16
CA GLY A 274 -10.48 -2.94 16.16
C GLY A 274 -11.87 -2.32 16.29
N LEU A 275 -12.62 -2.34 15.20
CA LEU A 275 -14.01 -1.88 15.18
C LEU A 275 -14.91 -2.82 16.02
N PRO A 276 -15.96 -2.30 16.69
CA PRO A 276 -16.84 -3.09 17.54
C PRO A 276 -17.85 -3.92 16.74
N ILE A 277 -17.36 -4.99 16.09
CA ILE A 277 -18.16 -5.93 15.28
C ILE A 277 -18.56 -7.21 16.02
N ASN A 278 -18.38 -7.26 17.35
CA ASN A 278 -18.64 -8.45 18.19
C ASN A 278 -17.80 -9.68 17.80
N SER A 279 -16.57 -9.46 17.36
CA SER A 279 -15.60 -10.51 16.97
C SER A 279 -15.30 -11.48 18.14
N ARG A 280 -15.18 -12.78 17.84
CA ARG A 280 -14.95 -13.85 18.82
C ARG A 280 -13.76 -14.75 18.48
N THR A 281 -13.55 -15.03 17.20
CA THR A 281 -12.43 -15.86 16.74
C THR A 281 -11.21 -15.00 16.39
N PRO A 282 -10.01 -15.58 16.34
CA PRO A 282 -8.81 -14.85 15.89
C PRO A 282 -8.97 -14.21 14.52
N GLU A 283 -9.66 -14.87 13.60
CA GLU A 283 -9.93 -14.39 12.24
C GLU A 283 -10.89 -13.21 12.24
N GLU A 284 -11.96 -13.27 13.03
CA GLU A 284 -12.91 -12.17 13.20
C GLU A 284 -12.23 -10.95 13.87
N ILE A 285 -11.37 -11.18 14.86
CA ILE A 285 -10.56 -10.14 15.50
C ILE A 285 -9.63 -9.50 14.48
N ALA A 286 -8.99 -10.29 13.63
CA ALA A 286 -8.14 -9.78 12.55
C ALA A 286 -8.92 -8.90 11.56
N VAL A 287 -10.14 -9.31 11.19
CA VAL A 287 -11.04 -8.48 10.34
C VAL A 287 -11.39 -7.16 11.03
N SER A 288 -11.74 -7.20 12.32
CA SER A 288 -12.04 -6.01 13.11
C SER A 288 -10.88 -5.02 13.15
N ILE A 289 -9.66 -5.52 13.41
CA ILE A 289 -8.43 -4.70 13.44
C ILE A 289 -8.11 -4.16 12.05
N ALA A 290 -8.16 -4.99 11.02
CA ALA A 290 -7.88 -4.59 9.66
C ALA A 290 -8.85 -3.51 9.16
N ALA A 291 -10.13 -3.63 9.50
CA ALA A 291 -11.13 -2.63 9.14
C ALA A 291 -10.86 -1.26 9.81
N GLU A 292 -10.45 -1.25 11.08
CA GLU A 292 -10.07 -0.02 11.78
C GLU A 292 -8.80 0.61 11.16
N ILE A 293 -7.78 -0.21 10.86
CA ILE A 293 -6.56 0.24 10.18
C ILE A 293 -6.89 0.85 8.82
N ILE A 294 -7.75 0.21 8.03
CA ILE A 294 -8.18 0.72 6.70
C ILE A 294 -8.92 2.06 6.86
N ALA A 295 -9.80 2.18 7.83
CA ALA A 295 -10.53 3.41 8.08
C ALA A 295 -9.56 4.58 8.37
N ILE A 296 -8.56 4.37 9.21
CA ILE A 296 -7.56 5.39 9.57
C ILE A 296 -6.60 5.67 8.41
N LYS A 297 -6.15 4.60 7.71
CA LYS A 297 -5.25 4.74 6.56
C LYS A 297 -5.82 5.63 5.47
N ASN A 298 -7.12 5.54 5.21
CA ASN A 298 -7.79 6.20 4.10
C ASN A 298 -8.45 7.54 4.48
N ILE A 299 -8.27 8.03 5.71
CA ILE A 299 -8.63 9.41 6.05
C ILE A 299 -7.77 10.33 5.16
N LYS A 300 -8.44 11.14 4.35
CA LYS A 300 -7.76 12.21 3.60
C LYS A 300 -7.54 13.36 4.58
N ASP A 301 -6.29 13.73 4.79
CA ASP A 301 -5.90 14.93 5.52
C ASP A 301 -6.37 16.16 4.77
#